data_b3521f1301a6cfcf46aec8739b8f3f62
#
_entry.id   b3521f1301a6cfcf46aec8739b8f3f62
#
_cell.length_a   1.000
_cell.length_b   1.000
_cell.length_c   1.000
_cell.angle_alpha   90.00
_cell.angle_beta   90.00
_cell.angle_gamma   90.00
#
_symmetry.space_group_name_H-M   'P 1'
#
loop_
_entity.id
_entity.type
_entity.pdbx_description
1 polymer ?
#
loop_
_entity_poly.entity_id
_entity_poly.type
_entity_poly.pdbx_seq_one_letter_code
_entity_poly.pdbx_strand_id
1 'polypeptide(L)'
;MGWVGPLLLMLAVVLGVDSPGVLAGTVEGLYEAEVPVASQDARDRDRALRTALLDVVVRVSGQRRVAPTGVLSAAIQNPSRYVQEYGYGALPGAASAGRPATAGSARLWARFDPNTINQLLRQAGLPVWGRSRPTTLIWLVVERDEQRSFVGAEDPLAGVLQGRARARGAPIALPSLDGQDRGGVGVDDVWNDLPDKVSPGARRYGADAVLLGRARERVPGLWETRWTLVAGGSPERFTADGELIDKVVAEGLDRAVDVLAGRVAQMPAAAVPEGPLPDLVVTGVSSFDDYARVRKYLEGVDGISSVQTAGLEPGRVTFRIKAHNDREGVSRSLALGRTLAPVQANADWTFQLVP
;
A
#
# COMPACT_ATOMS: atom_id res chain seq x y z
N MET A 1 34.20 -43.78 -51.49
CA MET A 1 32.83 -43.91 -50.99
C MET A 1 32.81 -43.30 -49.59
N GLY A 2 32.48 -42.00 -49.53
CA GLY A 2 32.50 -41.23 -48.29
C GLY A 2 31.06 -40.95 -47.86
N TRP A 3 30.73 -41.30 -46.66
CA TRP A 3 29.46 -40.98 -46.01
C TRP A 3 29.58 -39.69 -45.21
N VAL A 4 28.84 -38.68 -45.61
CA VAL A 4 28.72 -37.41 -44.88
C VAL A 4 27.40 -37.46 -44.14
N GLY A 5 27.43 -37.59 -42.83
CA GLY A 5 26.27 -37.50 -41.97
C GLY A 5 25.90 -36.04 -41.69
N PRO A 6 24.63 -35.66 -41.64
CA PRO A 6 24.21 -34.32 -41.32
C PRO A 6 24.28 -34.03 -39.81
N LEU A 7 25.01 -32.98 -39.47
CA LEU A 7 25.08 -32.40 -38.14
C LEU A 7 23.76 -31.64 -37.84
N LEU A 8 22.92 -32.18 -36.97
CA LEU A 8 21.69 -31.54 -36.50
C LEU A 8 22.06 -30.50 -35.44
N LEU A 9 22.03 -29.24 -35.81
CA LEU A 9 22.22 -28.10 -34.90
C LEU A 9 20.91 -27.92 -34.12
N MET A 10 20.92 -28.36 -32.85
CA MET A 10 19.80 -28.13 -31.92
C MET A 10 19.87 -26.69 -31.43
N LEU A 11 19.02 -25.83 -31.98
CA LEU A 11 18.81 -24.45 -31.53
C LEU A 11 17.99 -24.47 -30.24
N ALA A 12 18.67 -24.35 -29.08
CA ALA A 12 18.02 -24.19 -27.80
C ALA A 12 17.44 -22.75 -27.74
N VAL A 13 16.14 -22.64 -27.97
CA VAL A 13 15.39 -21.40 -27.68
C VAL A 13 15.27 -21.30 -26.16
N VAL A 14 16.12 -20.47 -25.55
CA VAL A 14 15.96 -20.04 -24.16
C VAL A 14 14.76 -19.07 -24.16
N LEU A 15 13.58 -19.56 -23.82
CA LEU A 15 12.45 -18.73 -23.45
C LEU A 15 12.84 -18.03 -22.13
N GLY A 16 13.28 -16.79 -22.24
CA GLY A 16 13.38 -15.89 -21.12
C GLY A 16 12.01 -15.74 -20.47
N VAL A 17 11.83 -16.34 -19.33
CA VAL A 17 10.67 -16.08 -18.46
C VAL A 17 10.92 -14.69 -17.87
N ASP A 18 10.39 -13.66 -18.53
CA ASP A 18 10.26 -12.35 -17.89
C ASP A 18 9.39 -12.51 -16.65
N SER A 19 10.02 -12.64 -15.49
CA SER A 19 9.33 -12.50 -14.22
C SER A 19 8.88 -11.04 -14.13
N PRO A 20 7.59 -10.76 -14.07
CA PRO A 20 7.13 -9.41 -13.85
C PRO A 20 7.70 -8.93 -12.52
N GLY A 21 8.62 -7.97 -12.56
CA GLY A 21 9.11 -7.29 -11.38
C GLY A 21 7.92 -6.70 -10.63
N VAL A 22 7.60 -7.31 -9.48
CA VAL A 22 6.55 -6.79 -8.60
C VAL A 22 7.06 -5.46 -8.06
N LEU A 23 6.52 -4.38 -8.60
CA LEU A 23 6.70 -3.02 -8.08
C LEU A 23 6.13 -2.99 -6.67
N ALA A 24 6.90 -2.55 -5.69
CA ALA A 24 6.39 -2.20 -4.37
C ALA A 24 5.11 -1.38 -4.56
N GLY A 25 4.03 -1.81 -3.90
CA GLY A 25 2.69 -1.36 -4.24
C GLY A 25 2.52 0.15 -4.15
N THR A 26 2.65 0.82 -5.30
CA THR A 26 2.20 2.21 -5.41
C THR A 26 0.69 2.18 -5.35
N VAL A 27 0.12 2.66 -4.26
CA VAL A 27 -1.34 2.70 -4.11
C VAL A 27 -1.90 3.81 -4.99
N GLU A 28 -2.64 3.41 -6.01
CA GLU A 28 -3.42 4.33 -6.83
C GLU A 28 -4.72 4.73 -6.11
N GLY A 29 -5.29 5.88 -6.48
CA GLY A 29 -6.58 6.32 -5.96
C GLY A 29 -6.59 6.73 -4.48
N LEU A 30 -5.43 7.04 -3.86
CA LEU A 30 -5.37 7.50 -2.46
C LEU A 30 -6.21 8.76 -2.22
N TYR A 31 -6.27 9.65 -3.20
CA TYR A 31 -6.96 10.92 -3.14
C TYR A 31 -8.32 10.89 -3.85
N GLU A 32 -8.86 9.69 -4.07
CA GLU A 32 -10.15 9.48 -4.71
C GLU A 32 -11.10 8.76 -3.76
N ALA A 33 -12.38 9.09 -3.80
CA ALA A 33 -13.39 8.41 -3.00
C ALA A 33 -14.68 8.23 -3.78
N GLU A 34 -15.40 7.14 -3.52
CA GLU A 34 -16.74 6.89 -3.99
C GLU A 34 -17.70 6.78 -2.81
N VAL A 35 -18.75 7.57 -2.83
CA VAL A 35 -19.76 7.61 -1.75
C VAL A 35 -21.15 7.39 -2.35
N PRO A 36 -21.95 6.49 -1.81
CA PRO A 36 -23.35 6.36 -2.23
C PRO A 36 -24.11 7.65 -1.90
N VAL A 37 -24.96 8.08 -2.84
CA VAL A 37 -25.82 9.26 -2.69
C VAL A 37 -27.28 8.91 -2.95
N ALA A 38 -28.18 9.55 -2.20
CA ALA A 38 -29.62 9.34 -2.40
C ALA A 38 -30.12 10.08 -3.65
N SER A 39 -29.55 11.26 -3.95
CA SER A 39 -29.90 12.07 -5.11
C SER A 39 -28.68 12.87 -5.60
N GLN A 40 -28.85 13.59 -6.73
CA GLN A 40 -27.85 14.51 -7.26
C GLN A 40 -28.04 15.96 -6.78
N ASP A 41 -28.93 16.16 -5.80
CA ASP A 41 -29.20 17.48 -5.23
C ASP A 41 -27.99 18.05 -4.52
N ALA A 42 -27.90 19.37 -4.43
CA ALA A 42 -26.77 20.07 -3.80
C ALA A 42 -26.55 19.60 -2.36
N ARG A 43 -27.61 19.35 -1.59
CA ARG A 43 -27.51 18.90 -0.19
C ARG A 43 -26.90 17.51 -0.08
N ASP A 44 -27.33 16.57 -0.92
CA ASP A 44 -26.81 15.19 -0.91
C ASP A 44 -25.40 15.14 -1.45
N ARG A 45 -25.10 15.93 -2.50
CA ARG A 45 -23.74 16.13 -3.01
C ARG A 45 -22.79 16.64 -1.92
N ASP A 46 -23.17 17.72 -1.22
CA ASP A 46 -22.32 18.31 -0.20
C ASP A 46 -22.10 17.36 0.97
N ARG A 47 -23.11 16.56 1.35
CA ARG A 47 -22.97 15.50 2.34
C ARG A 47 -21.98 14.42 1.87
N ALA A 48 -22.10 13.97 0.61
CA ALA A 48 -21.23 12.97 0.04
C ALA A 48 -19.78 13.48 -0.06
N LEU A 49 -19.55 14.72 -0.47
CA LEU A 49 -18.21 15.31 -0.52
C LEU A 49 -17.56 15.42 0.86
N ARG A 50 -18.34 15.68 1.94
CA ARG A 50 -17.82 15.63 3.32
C ARG A 50 -17.36 14.23 3.69
N THR A 51 -18.16 13.22 3.39
CA THR A 51 -17.79 11.82 3.62
C THR A 51 -16.56 11.45 2.80
N ALA A 52 -16.54 11.79 1.52
CA ALA A 52 -15.41 11.53 0.63
C ALA A 52 -14.12 12.18 1.13
N LEU A 53 -14.17 13.42 1.61
CA LEU A 53 -13.01 14.10 2.19
C LEU A 53 -12.50 13.38 3.45
N LEU A 54 -13.40 12.96 4.33
CA LEU A 54 -13.03 12.20 5.53
C LEU A 54 -12.38 10.86 5.18
N ASP A 55 -12.92 10.14 4.21
CA ASP A 55 -12.37 8.86 3.74
C ASP A 55 -10.94 9.05 3.20
N VAL A 56 -10.71 10.11 2.42
CA VAL A 56 -9.38 10.46 1.91
C VAL A 56 -8.45 10.85 3.04
N VAL A 57 -8.88 11.66 4.00
CA VAL A 57 -8.09 12.06 5.17
C VAL A 57 -7.68 10.84 6.00
N VAL A 58 -8.59 9.91 6.30
CA VAL A 58 -8.31 8.65 7.00
C VAL A 58 -7.29 7.82 6.22
N ARG A 59 -7.48 7.71 4.92
CA ARG A 59 -6.62 6.91 4.04
C ARG A 59 -5.22 7.50 3.91
N VAL A 60 -5.11 8.81 3.70
CA VAL A 60 -3.82 9.49 3.51
C VAL A 60 -3.08 9.68 4.84
N SER A 61 -3.79 9.90 5.95
CA SER A 61 -3.13 9.97 7.27
C SER A 61 -2.70 8.61 7.81
N GLY A 62 -3.29 7.51 7.31
CA GLY A 62 -3.11 6.18 7.86
C GLY A 62 -3.78 5.98 9.22
N GLN A 63 -4.42 6.99 9.79
CA GLN A 63 -5.09 6.91 11.09
C GLN A 63 -6.52 6.40 10.93
N ARG A 64 -6.91 5.39 11.71
CA ARG A 64 -8.25 4.81 11.67
C ARG A 64 -9.35 5.79 12.09
N ARG A 65 -9.05 6.67 13.02
CA ARG A 65 -9.98 7.69 13.55
C ARG A 65 -9.31 9.04 13.53
N VAL A 66 -9.91 9.95 12.85
CA VAL A 66 -9.47 11.35 12.80
C VAL A 66 -10.55 12.22 13.41
N ALA A 67 -10.22 12.93 14.47
CA ALA A 67 -11.15 13.87 15.08
C ALA A 67 -11.24 15.13 14.22
N PRO A 68 -12.44 15.53 13.75
CA PRO A 68 -12.61 16.72 12.94
C PRO A 68 -12.56 18.00 13.79
N THR A 69 -11.36 18.36 14.23
CA THR A 69 -11.12 19.58 15.05
C THR A 69 -10.34 20.63 14.25
N GLY A 70 -10.40 21.88 14.66
CA GLY A 70 -9.63 22.98 14.09
C GLY A 70 -9.80 23.13 12.58
N VAL A 71 -8.68 23.19 11.85
CA VAL A 71 -8.66 23.38 10.38
C VAL A 71 -9.38 22.25 9.64
N LEU A 72 -9.34 21.03 10.17
CA LEU A 72 -10.03 19.87 9.55
C LEU A 72 -11.55 20.02 9.63
N SER A 73 -12.09 20.53 10.76
CA SER A 73 -13.52 20.80 10.88
C SER A 73 -13.99 21.84 9.84
N ALA A 74 -13.22 22.91 9.66
CA ALA A 74 -13.50 23.92 8.65
C ALA A 74 -13.44 23.36 7.22
N ALA A 75 -12.47 22.46 6.94
CA ALA A 75 -12.36 21.78 5.65
C ALA A 75 -13.56 20.89 5.35
N ILE A 76 -14.01 20.11 6.35
CA ILE A 76 -15.18 19.23 6.22
C ILE A 76 -16.46 20.04 5.99
N GLN A 77 -16.59 21.22 6.57
CA GLN A 77 -17.73 22.10 6.31
C GLN A 77 -17.73 22.65 4.88
N ASN A 78 -16.58 22.81 4.26
CA ASN A 78 -16.41 23.35 2.90
C ASN A 78 -15.55 22.41 2.03
N PRO A 79 -15.97 21.17 1.79
CA PRO A 79 -15.16 20.15 1.11
C PRO A 79 -14.85 20.49 -0.35
N SER A 80 -15.71 21.27 -1.02
CA SER A 80 -15.57 21.64 -2.43
C SER A 80 -14.25 22.38 -2.73
N ARG A 81 -13.64 23.03 -1.73
CA ARG A 81 -12.34 23.73 -1.88
C ARG A 81 -11.16 22.78 -2.10
N TYR A 82 -11.33 21.51 -1.77
CA TYR A 82 -10.32 20.45 -1.84
C TYR A 82 -10.54 19.51 -3.03
N VAL A 83 -11.73 19.59 -3.66
CA VAL A 83 -12.13 18.77 -4.78
C VAL A 83 -11.53 19.31 -6.06
N GLN A 84 -10.78 18.48 -6.78
CA GLN A 84 -10.28 18.74 -8.12
C GLN A 84 -11.36 18.46 -9.16
N GLU A 85 -12.04 17.32 -8.98
CA GLU A 85 -13.07 16.85 -9.90
C GLU A 85 -14.07 15.95 -9.15
N TYR A 86 -15.32 15.95 -9.55
CA TYR A 86 -16.32 14.98 -9.08
C TYR A 86 -17.34 14.67 -10.19
N GLY A 87 -18.02 13.55 -10.03
CA GLY A 87 -19.09 13.14 -10.93
C GLY A 87 -19.98 12.07 -10.31
N TYR A 88 -20.95 11.62 -11.09
CA TYR A 88 -21.88 10.59 -10.66
C TYR A 88 -21.70 9.33 -11.51
N GLY A 89 -21.67 8.18 -10.87
CA GLY A 89 -21.39 6.90 -11.50
C GLY A 89 -20.10 6.28 -10.92
N ALA A 90 -19.46 5.36 -11.67
CA ALA A 90 -18.15 4.83 -11.30
C ALA A 90 -17.03 5.81 -11.65
N LEU A 91 -15.91 5.74 -10.93
CA LEU A 91 -14.70 6.50 -11.25
C LEU A 91 -14.26 6.25 -12.69
N PRO A 92 -13.85 7.30 -13.43
CA PRO A 92 -13.29 7.15 -14.75
C PRO A 92 -12.08 6.21 -14.74
N GLY A 93 -12.07 5.20 -15.63
CA GLY A 93 -11.00 4.20 -15.70
C GLY A 93 -11.10 3.05 -14.68
N ALA A 94 -12.01 3.09 -13.73
CA ALA A 94 -12.37 1.92 -12.95
C ALA A 94 -13.11 0.95 -13.88
N ALA A 95 -12.45 -0.16 -14.25
CA ALA A 95 -13.13 -1.25 -14.91
C ALA A 95 -14.33 -1.63 -14.03
N SER A 96 -15.52 -1.57 -14.60
CA SER A 96 -16.75 -2.00 -13.91
C SER A 96 -16.55 -3.46 -13.51
N ALA A 97 -16.15 -3.68 -12.27
CA ALA A 97 -16.12 -5.02 -11.70
C ALA A 97 -17.58 -5.49 -11.68
N GLY A 98 -18.04 -6.09 -12.78
CA GLY A 98 -19.23 -6.86 -13.08
C GLY A 98 -20.44 -6.82 -12.14
N ARG A 99 -20.64 -5.75 -11.40
CA ARG A 99 -21.77 -5.57 -10.52
C ARG A 99 -22.77 -4.63 -11.20
N PRO A 100 -23.93 -5.11 -11.63
CA PRO A 100 -24.95 -4.25 -12.16
C PRO A 100 -25.27 -3.19 -11.10
N ALA A 101 -25.28 -1.92 -11.50
CA ALA A 101 -25.82 -0.85 -10.68
C ALA A 101 -27.25 -1.23 -10.34
N THR A 102 -27.50 -1.58 -9.08
CA THR A 102 -28.86 -1.77 -8.58
C THR A 102 -29.58 -0.44 -8.79
N ALA A 103 -30.67 -0.47 -9.54
CA ALA A 103 -31.51 0.70 -9.79
C ALA A 103 -31.89 1.31 -8.43
N GLY A 104 -31.39 2.51 -8.14
CA GLY A 104 -31.74 3.25 -6.92
C GLY A 104 -30.58 3.83 -6.11
N SER A 105 -29.31 3.49 -6.36
CA SER A 105 -28.18 4.11 -5.66
C SER A 105 -27.23 4.79 -6.63
N ALA A 106 -27.40 6.10 -6.82
CA ALA A 106 -26.39 6.92 -7.45
C ALA A 106 -25.11 6.89 -6.57
N ARG A 107 -23.93 6.87 -7.19
CA ARG A 107 -22.66 7.05 -6.51
C ARG A 107 -22.07 8.37 -6.93
N LEU A 108 -21.59 9.11 -5.96
CA LEU A 108 -20.72 10.26 -6.23
C LEU A 108 -19.28 9.78 -6.10
N TRP A 109 -18.49 9.99 -7.13
CA TRP A 109 -17.04 9.89 -7.04
C TRP A 109 -16.42 11.30 -6.97
N ALA A 110 -15.33 11.43 -6.23
CA ALA A 110 -14.60 12.68 -6.11
C ALA A 110 -13.09 12.41 -6.11
N ARG A 111 -12.36 13.29 -6.81
CA ARG A 111 -10.91 13.34 -6.81
C ARG A 111 -10.47 14.64 -6.13
N PHE A 112 -9.57 14.51 -5.19
CA PHE A 112 -9.03 15.62 -4.41
C PHE A 112 -7.60 15.95 -4.87
N ASP A 113 -7.23 17.22 -4.77
CA ASP A 113 -5.86 17.65 -5.07
C ASP A 113 -4.89 17.14 -3.99
N PRO A 114 -3.87 16.34 -4.36
CA PRO A 114 -2.94 15.74 -3.40
C PRO A 114 -2.19 16.77 -2.56
N ASN A 115 -1.76 17.88 -3.17
CA ASN A 115 -0.98 18.90 -2.47
C ASN A 115 -1.82 19.61 -1.43
N THR A 116 -3.06 19.93 -1.78
CA THR A 116 -4.01 20.60 -0.89
C THR A 116 -4.41 19.70 0.28
N ILE A 117 -4.63 18.40 0.04
CA ILE A 117 -4.91 17.41 1.10
C ILE A 117 -3.70 17.23 2.02
N ASN A 118 -2.50 17.06 1.46
CA ASN A 118 -1.29 16.92 2.27
C ASN A 118 -1.01 18.18 3.12
N GLN A 119 -1.28 19.37 2.57
CA GLN A 119 -1.19 20.62 3.32
C GLN A 119 -2.22 20.69 4.45
N LEU A 120 -3.47 20.28 4.19
CA LEU A 120 -4.53 20.18 5.21
C LEU A 120 -4.12 19.25 6.35
N LEU A 121 -3.59 18.07 6.05
CA LEU A 121 -3.11 17.11 7.05
C LEU A 121 -1.99 17.71 7.91
N ARG A 122 -0.99 18.33 7.29
CA ARG A 122 0.08 19.01 8.03
C ARG A 122 -0.44 20.12 8.95
N GLN A 123 -1.36 20.96 8.46
CA GLN A 123 -1.98 22.03 9.27
C GLN A 123 -2.83 21.48 10.42
N ALA A 124 -3.42 20.29 10.23
CA ALA A 124 -4.18 19.60 11.26
C ALA A 124 -3.29 18.81 12.25
N GLY A 125 -1.95 18.80 12.07
CA GLY A 125 -1.04 18.00 12.89
C GLY A 125 -1.14 16.50 12.64
N LEU A 126 -1.69 16.10 11.49
CA LEU A 126 -1.87 14.70 11.12
C LEU A 126 -0.69 14.21 10.26
N PRO A 127 -0.29 12.94 10.43
CA PRO A 127 0.75 12.37 9.60
C PRO A 127 0.29 12.24 8.14
N VAL A 128 1.26 12.18 7.22
CA VAL A 128 1.01 11.85 5.82
C VAL A 128 1.63 10.50 5.54
N TRP A 129 0.80 9.51 5.26
CA TRP A 129 1.22 8.19 4.79
C TRP A 129 1.13 8.14 3.27
N GLY A 130 2.27 8.23 2.65
CA GLY A 130 2.39 8.41 1.21
C GLY A 130 1.97 7.22 0.35
N ARG A 131 2.24 7.30 -0.95
CA ARG A 131 1.83 6.27 -1.94
C ARG A 131 2.64 4.97 -1.83
N SER A 132 3.91 5.06 -1.42
CA SER A 132 4.76 3.90 -1.21
C SER A 132 4.39 3.23 0.10
N ARG A 133 3.62 2.15 0.03
CA ARG A 133 3.10 1.43 1.19
C ARG A 133 3.52 -0.02 1.17
N PRO A 134 3.88 -0.60 2.33
CA PRO A 134 4.25 -2.01 2.39
C PRO A 134 3.07 -2.89 1.99
N THR A 135 3.29 -3.78 1.01
CA THR A 135 2.33 -4.82 0.67
C THR A 135 2.32 -5.86 1.78
N THR A 136 1.15 -6.19 2.31
CA THR A 136 0.99 -7.16 3.39
C THR A 136 0.37 -8.45 2.88
N LEU A 137 1.09 -9.56 2.97
CA LEU A 137 0.54 -10.90 2.73
C LEU A 137 -0.23 -11.35 3.97
N ILE A 138 -1.50 -11.72 3.80
CA ILE A 138 -2.38 -12.12 4.90
C ILE A 138 -2.64 -13.63 4.82
N TRP A 139 -2.18 -14.36 5.82
CA TRP A 139 -2.54 -15.74 6.07
C TRP A 139 -3.58 -15.78 7.20
N LEU A 140 -4.83 -16.08 6.86
CA LEU A 140 -5.91 -16.17 7.85
C LEU A 140 -6.47 -17.59 7.86
N VAL A 141 -6.50 -18.20 9.05
CA VAL A 141 -7.12 -19.48 9.32
C VAL A 141 -8.39 -19.27 10.15
N VAL A 142 -9.47 -19.85 9.75
CA VAL A 142 -10.75 -19.82 10.47
C VAL A 142 -11.13 -21.22 10.92
N GLU A 143 -11.52 -21.34 12.17
CA GLU A 143 -12.12 -22.56 12.72
C GLU A 143 -13.65 -22.42 12.65
N ARG A 144 -14.28 -23.33 11.90
CA ARG A 144 -15.73 -23.48 11.78
C ARG A 144 -16.07 -24.96 12.02
N ASP A 145 -17.00 -25.22 12.91
CA ASP A 145 -17.41 -26.59 13.25
C ASP A 145 -16.20 -27.52 13.54
N GLU A 146 -15.27 -27.03 14.38
CA GLU A 146 -14.02 -27.70 14.76
C GLU A 146 -13.05 -27.97 13.58
N GLN A 147 -13.38 -27.50 12.38
CA GLN A 147 -12.51 -27.62 11.22
C GLN A 147 -11.78 -26.31 10.94
N ARG A 148 -10.48 -26.40 10.71
CA ARG A 148 -9.62 -25.28 10.41
C ARG A 148 -9.30 -25.22 8.94
N SER A 149 -9.52 -24.07 8.33
CA SER A 149 -9.21 -23.84 6.93
C SER A 149 -8.65 -22.45 6.68
N PHE A 150 -7.84 -22.33 5.63
CA PHE A 150 -7.39 -21.02 5.16
C PHE A 150 -8.54 -20.24 4.53
N VAL A 151 -8.52 -18.93 4.70
CA VAL A 151 -9.32 -17.99 3.93
C VAL A 151 -8.66 -17.81 2.56
N GLY A 152 -9.27 -18.40 1.55
CA GLY A 152 -8.87 -18.26 0.15
C GLY A 152 -9.63 -17.14 -0.55
N ALA A 153 -9.33 -16.91 -1.83
CA ALA A 153 -9.94 -15.84 -2.64
C ALA A 153 -11.48 -15.91 -2.71
N GLU A 154 -12.05 -17.12 -2.66
CA GLU A 154 -13.50 -17.38 -2.74
C GLU A 154 -14.21 -17.29 -1.38
N ASP A 155 -13.47 -17.21 -0.28
CA ASP A 155 -14.07 -17.05 1.05
C ASP A 155 -14.67 -15.63 1.19
N PRO A 156 -15.88 -15.45 1.72
CA PRO A 156 -16.46 -14.14 1.96
C PRO A 156 -15.56 -13.18 2.73
N LEU A 157 -14.76 -13.69 3.67
CA LEU A 157 -13.81 -12.89 4.45
C LEU A 157 -12.69 -12.29 3.60
N ALA A 158 -12.36 -12.90 2.45
CA ALA A 158 -11.43 -12.27 1.50
C ALA A 158 -11.99 -10.93 0.99
N GLY A 159 -13.28 -10.88 0.67
CA GLY A 159 -13.95 -9.65 0.27
C GLY A 159 -13.96 -8.58 1.38
N VAL A 160 -14.14 -9.02 2.63
CA VAL A 160 -14.07 -8.13 3.82
C VAL A 160 -12.66 -7.53 3.96
N LEU A 161 -11.62 -8.37 3.91
CA LEU A 161 -10.22 -7.92 3.98
C LEU A 161 -9.88 -6.97 2.85
N GLN A 162 -10.21 -7.31 1.60
CA GLN A 162 -9.96 -6.47 0.43
C GLN A 162 -10.71 -5.14 0.49
N GLY A 163 -11.98 -5.16 0.91
CA GLY A 163 -12.79 -3.96 1.08
C GLY A 163 -12.20 -3.03 2.15
N ARG A 164 -11.79 -3.60 3.28
CA ARG A 164 -11.17 -2.83 4.35
C ARG A 164 -9.80 -2.28 3.98
N ALA A 165 -8.99 -3.09 3.32
CA ALA A 165 -7.68 -2.69 2.81
C ALA A 165 -7.79 -1.48 1.86
N ARG A 166 -8.74 -1.52 0.91
CA ARG A 166 -9.02 -0.38 0.02
C ARG A 166 -9.45 0.87 0.79
N ALA A 167 -10.33 0.72 1.78
CA ALA A 167 -10.77 1.84 2.61
C ALA A 167 -9.61 2.50 3.37
N ARG A 168 -8.62 1.70 3.80
CA ARG A 168 -7.41 2.16 4.49
C ARG A 168 -6.26 2.52 3.53
N GLY A 169 -6.42 2.24 2.24
CA GLY A 169 -5.37 2.41 1.24
C GLY A 169 -4.14 1.53 1.50
N ALA A 170 -4.32 0.37 2.12
CA ALA A 170 -3.26 -0.58 2.42
C ALA A 170 -3.22 -1.67 1.34
N PRO A 171 -2.12 -1.86 0.60
CA PRO A 171 -2.01 -2.96 -0.34
C PRO A 171 -1.91 -4.29 0.41
N ILE A 172 -2.77 -5.23 0.07
CA ILE A 172 -2.74 -6.58 0.60
C ILE A 172 -2.65 -7.62 -0.50
N ALA A 173 -2.06 -8.77 -0.16
CA ALA A 173 -2.12 -9.98 -0.94
C ALA A 173 -2.75 -11.09 -0.09
N LEU A 174 -3.53 -11.97 -0.72
CA LEU A 174 -4.00 -13.21 -0.13
C LEU A 174 -3.29 -14.38 -0.83
N PRO A 175 -3.01 -15.48 -0.12
CA PRO A 175 -2.37 -16.64 -0.72
C PRO A 175 -3.30 -17.27 -1.78
N SER A 176 -2.69 -17.77 -2.84
CA SER A 176 -3.41 -18.50 -3.91
C SER A 176 -3.85 -19.88 -3.46
N LEU A 177 -3.29 -20.39 -2.36
CA LEU A 177 -3.53 -21.72 -1.79
C LEU A 177 -3.30 -22.86 -2.80
N ASP A 178 -2.38 -22.67 -3.73
CA ASP A 178 -1.94 -23.69 -4.68
C ASP A 178 -0.98 -24.71 -4.04
N GLY A 179 -0.44 -25.62 -4.87
CA GLY A 179 0.46 -26.67 -4.39
C GLY A 179 1.74 -26.14 -3.73
N GLN A 180 2.24 -24.99 -4.18
CA GLN A 180 3.44 -24.36 -3.62
C GLN A 180 3.13 -23.72 -2.25
N ASP A 181 2.00 -23.03 -2.12
CA ASP A 181 1.57 -22.45 -0.86
C ASP A 181 1.34 -23.55 0.19
N ARG A 182 0.59 -24.59 -0.18
CA ARG A 182 0.27 -25.73 0.72
C ARG A 182 1.48 -26.56 1.10
N GLY A 183 2.49 -26.59 0.24
CA GLY A 183 3.77 -27.26 0.54
C GLY A 183 4.69 -26.44 1.44
N GLY A 184 4.49 -25.11 1.49
CA GLY A 184 5.32 -24.18 2.25
C GLY A 184 4.74 -23.75 3.59
N VAL A 185 3.40 -23.61 3.68
CA VAL A 185 2.70 -23.11 4.88
C VAL A 185 1.52 -24.01 5.22
N GLY A 186 1.56 -24.64 6.36
CA GLY A 186 0.47 -25.46 6.90
C GLY A 186 -0.56 -24.62 7.67
N VAL A 187 -1.81 -25.12 7.73
CA VAL A 187 -2.87 -24.53 8.58
C VAL A 187 -2.40 -24.42 10.03
N ASP A 188 -1.70 -25.44 10.54
CA ASP A 188 -1.19 -25.46 11.92
C ASP A 188 -0.03 -24.49 12.14
N ASP A 189 0.74 -24.14 11.11
CA ASP A 189 1.81 -23.14 11.22
C ASP A 189 1.22 -21.75 11.53
N VAL A 190 0.12 -21.39 10.87
CA VAL A 190 -0.61 -20.13 11.13
C VAL A 190 -1.39 -20.22 12.45
N TRP A 191 -2.06 -21.35 12.69
CA TRP A 191 -2.86 -21.53 13.90
C TRP A 191 -2.02 -21.46 15.19
N ASN A 192 -0.81 -22.01 15.16
CA ASN A 192 0.11 -22.00 16.30
C ASN A 192 1.02 -20.78 16.36
N ASP A 193 0.77 -19.77 15.52
CA ASP A 193 1.53 -18.50 15.49
C ASP A 193 3.03 -18.74 15.30
N LEU A 194 3.40 -19.39 14.17
CA LEU A 194 4.78 -19.70 13.81
C LEU A 194 5.28 -18.76 12.69
N PRO A 195 5.58 -17.48 12.98
CA PRO A 195 5.92 -16.50 11.95
C PRO A 195 7.15 -16.87 11.13
N ASP A 196 8.15 -17.52 11.73
CA ASP A 196 9.39 -17.92 11.04
C ASP A 196 9.15 -18.95 9.93
N LYS A 197 8.09 -19.75 10.03
CA LYS A 197 7.68 -20.71 9.00
C LYS A 197 6.86 -20.05 7.89
N VAL A 198 6.06 -19.04 8.23
CA VAL A 198 5.14 -18.40 7.31
C VAL A 198 5.79 -17.26 6.52
N SER A 199 6.69 -16.52 7.14
CA SER A 199 7.34 -15.34 6.54
C SER A 199 8.11 -15.61 5.23
N PRO A 200 8.77 -16.76 5.01
CA PRO A 200 9.43 -17.03 3.74
C PRO A 200 8.50 -16.98 2.52
N GLY A 201 7.21 -17.29 2.69
CA GLY A 201 6.18 -17.20 1.66
C GLY A 201 5.95 -15.80 1.12
N ALA A 202 6.29 -14.74 1.89
CA ALA A 202 6.11 -13.35 1.50
C ALA A 202 6.84 -13.00 0.18
N ARG A 203 8.01 -13.57 -0.06
CA ARG A 203 8.84 -13.28 -1.25
C ARG A 203 8.10 -13.61 -2.55
N ARG A 204 7.33 -14.69 -2.58
CA ARG A 204 6.54 -15.10 -3.73
C ARG A 204 5.51 -14.04 -4.13
N TYR A 205 4.93 -13.38 -3.15
CA TYR A 205 3.90 -12.36 -3.32
C TYR A 205 4.46 -10.93 -3.39
N GLY A 206 5.79 -10.80 -3.36
CA GLY A 206 6.40 -9.48 -3.29
C GLY A 206 5.99 -8.67 -2.06
N ALA A 207 5.58 -9.35 -0.99
CA ALA A 207 5.10 -8.69 0.21
C ALA A 207 6.25 -8.22 1.11
N ASP A 208 6.06 -7.04 1.70
CA ASP A 208 7.01 -6.40 2.61
C ASP A 208 6.69 -6.73 4.08
N ALA A 209 5.44 -7.17 4.31
CA ALA A 209 4.95 -7.58 5.62
C ALA A 209 4.12 -8.86 5.51
N VAL A 210 4.05 -9.61 6.61
CA VAL A 210 3.18 -10.78 6.74
C VAL A 210 2.27 -10.59 7.94
N LEU A 211 0.99 -10.83 7.73
CA LEU A 211 -0.02 -10.81 8.77
C LEU A 211 -0.60 -12.22 8.94
N LEU A 212 -0.26 -12.87 10.03
CA LEU A 212 -0.84 -14.14 10.43
C LEU A 212 -2.10 -13.88 11.26
N GLY A 213 -3.20 -14.54 10.93
CA GLY A 213 -4.45 -14.43 11.65
C GLY A 213 -5.07 -15.78 11.90
N ARG A 214 -5.67 -15.94 13.09
CA ARG A 214 -6.57 -17.05 13.38
C ARG A 214 -7.87 -16.52 13.96
N ALA A 215 -8.98 -17.06 13.51
CA ALA A 215 -10.32 -16.71 13.98
C ALA A 215 -11.03 -17.95 14.48
N ARG A 216 -11.69 -17.84 15.63
CA ARG A 216 -12.52 -18.90 16.20
C ARG A 216 -13.71 -18.33 16.94
N GLU A 217 -14.76 -19.10 17.00
CA GLU A 217 -15.89 -18.82 17.87
C GLU A 217 -15.59 -19.38 19.27
N ARG A 218 -15.51 -18.50 20.28
CA ARG A 218 -15.20 -18.92 21.67
C ARG A 218 -16.41 -19.50 22.38
N VAL A 219 -17.53 -18.88 22.14
CA VAL A 219 -18.87 -19.30 22.56
C VAL A 219 -19.82 -18.90 21.43
N PRO A 220 -20.98 -19.54 21.29
CA PRO A 220 -21.93 -19.22 20.24
C PRO A 220 -22.20 -17.71 20.11
N GLY A 221 -21.97 -17.15 18.94
CA GLY A 221 -22.14 -15.72 18.65
C GLY A 221 -20.99 -14.81 19.09
N LEU A 222 -19.90 -15.33 19.65
CA LEU A 222 -18.74 -14.49 20.05
C LEU A 222 -17.44 -14.99 19.39
N TRP A 223 -16.96 -14.22 18.45
CA TRP A 223 -15.72 -14.47 17.71
C TRP A 223 -14.52 -13.83 18.39
N GLU A 224 -13.41 -14.52 18.37
CA GLU A 224 -12.07 -14.02 18.74
C GLU A 224 -11.13 -14.17 17.57
N THR A 225 -10.35 -13.14 17.28
CA THR A 225 -9.22 -13.24 16.35
C THR A 225 -7.92 -12.91 17.06
N ARG A 226 -6.87 -13.61 16.70
CA ARG A 226 -5.50 -13.32 17.13
C ARG A 226 -4.65 -13.11 15.90
N TRP A 227 -3.85 -12.08 15.97
CA TRP A 227 -3.05 -11.62 14.84
C TRP A 227 -1.60 -11.43 15.25
N THR A 228 -0.71 -11.75 14.31
CA THR A 228 0.72 -11.48 14.43
C THR A 228 1.20 -10.80 13.16
N LEU A 229 1.68 -9.56 13.29
CA LEU A 229 2.25 -8.77 12.20
C LEU A 229 3.76 -8.88 12.21
N VAL A 230 4.35 -9.29 11.10
CA VAL A 230 5.79 -9.31 10.85
C VAL A 230 6.11 -8.30 9.74
N ALA A 231 6.79 -7.21 10.08
CA ALA A 231 7.10 -6.13 9.15
C ALA A 231 8.46 -5.52 9.45
N GLY A 232 9.51 -6.30 9.33
CA GLY A 232 10.85 -5.91 9.77
C GLY A 232 10.94 -5.71 11.30
N GLY A 233 11.83 -6.37 11.97
CA GLY A 233 11.96 -6.36 13.43
C GLY A 233 11.09 -7.41 14.14
N SER A 234 10.80 -7.17 15.42
CA SER A 234 10.05 -8.12 16.26
C SER A 234 8.57 -8.21 15.85
N PRO A 235 7.97 -9.42 15.85
CA PRO A 235 6.57 -9.60 15.59
C PRO A 235 5.68 -8.86 16.60
N GLU A 236 4.64 -8.19 16.11
CA GLU A 236 3.64 -7.53 16.94
C GLU A 236 2.36 -8.36 17.01
N ARG A 237 1.86 -8.60 18.23
CA ARG A 237 0.69 -9.43 18.48
C ARG A 237 -0.46 -8.61 19.05
N PHE A 238 -1.66 -8.89 18.55
CA PHE A 238 -2.89 -8.24 19.02
C PHE A 238 -4.11 -9.14 18.82
N THR A 239 -5.19 -8.82 19.52
CA THR A 239 -6.46 -9.55 19.47
C THR A 239 -7.61 -8.61 19.18
N ALA A 240 -8.67 -9.15 18.58
CA ALA A 240 -9.96 -8.49 18.45
C ALA A 240 -11.05 -9.50 18.74
N ASP A 241 -12.15 -9.06 19.32
CA ASP A 241 -13.32 -9.88 19.61
C ASP A 241 -14.63 -9.14 19.32
N GLY A 242 -15.70 -9.89 19.11
CA GLY A 242 -17.01 -9.33 18.81
C GLY A 242 -17.99 -10.37 18.26
N GLU A 243 -19.23 -9.94 18.03
CA GLU A 243 -20.31 -10.83 17.60
C GLU A 243 -20.28 -11.18 16.11
N LEU A 244 -19.69 -10.35 15.27
CA LEU A 244 -19.67 -10.51 13.83
C LEU A 244 -18.24 -10.75 13.35
N ILE A 245 -17.99 -11.92 12.80
CA ILE A 245 -16.65 -12.31 12.28
C ILE A 245 -16.10 -11.28 11.30
N ASP A 246 -16.93 -10.75 10.40
CA ASP A 246 -16.52 -9.75 9.40
C ASP A 246 -15.94 -8.49 10.05
N LYS A 247 -16.59 -8.02 11.13
CA LYS A 247 -16.13 -6.83 11.87
C LYS A 247 -14.86 -7.12 12.65
N VAL A 248 -14.77 -8.30 13.26
CA VAL A 248 -13.60 -8.69 14.06
C VAL A 248 -12.37 -8.88 13.17
N VAL A 249 -12.55 -9.50 11.99
CA VAL A 249 -11.49 -9.65 10.99
C VAL A 249 -11.06 -8.28 10.43
N ALA A 250 -12.01 -7.41 10.11
CA ALA A 250 -11.72 -6.05 9.64
C ALA A 250 -10.97 -5.23 10.71
N GLU A 251 -11.31 -5.38 11.99
CA GLU A 251 -10.60 -4.71 13.08
C GLU A 251 -9.17 -5.20 13.21
N GLY A 252 -8.92 -6.49 13.06
CA GLY A 252 -7.57 -7.05 13.04
C GLY A 252 -6.71 -6.42 11.95
N LEU A 253 -7.24 -6.32 10.72
CA LEU A 253 -6.54 -5.63 9.64
C LEU A 253 -6.32 -4.15 9.95
N ASP A 254 -7.31 -3.46 10.54
CA ASP A 254 -7.17 -2.06 10.93
C ASP A 254 -6.00 -1.84 11.88
N ARG A 255 -5.84 -2.71 12.88
CA ARG A 255 -4.71 -2.62 13.84
C ARG A 255 -3.37 -2.86 13.16
N ALA A 256 -3.31 -3.84 12.25
CA ALA A 256 -2.10 -4.05 11.45
C ALA A 256 -1.73 -2.81 10.63
N VAL A 257 -2.72 -2.19 9.98
CA VAL A 257 -2.51 -0.96 9.21
C VAL A 257 -2.10 0.20 10.11
N ASP A 258 -2.68 0.36 11.30
CA ASP A 258 -2.28 1.39 12.27
C ASP A 258 -0.80 1.26 12.67
N VAL A 259 -0.34 0.01 12.92
CA VAL A 259 1.07 -0.28 13.21
C VAL A 259 1.98 0.09 12.03
N LEU A 260 1.62 -0.36 10.83
CA LEU A 260 2.40 -0.08 9.62
C LEU A 260 2.46 1.43 9.34
N ALA A 261 1.32 2.11 9.42
CA ALA A 261 1.25 3.55 9.24
C ALA A 261 2.09 4.28 10.30
N GLY A 262 2.00 3.86 11.57
CA GLY A 262 2.80 4.47 12.65
C GLY A 262 4.30 4.34 12.48
N ARG A 263 4.78 3.30 11.78
CA ARG A 263 6.22 3.11 11.49
C ARG A 263 6.70 3.96 10.31
N VAL A 264 5.83 4.26 9.37
CA VAL A 264 6.18 4.82 8.07
C VAL A 264 5.61 6.22 7.87
N ALA A 265 4.42 6.50 8.41
CA ALA A 265 3.77 7.78 8.27
C ALA A 265 4.63 8.89 8.91
N GLN A 266 4.91 9.88 8.10
CA GLN A 266 5.71 11.01 8.55
C GLN A 266 4.83 11.93 9.37
N MET A 267 5.17 12.05 10.66
CA MET A 267 4.62 13.15 11.47
C MET A 267 5.02 14.49 10.84
N PRO A 268 4.13 15.50 10.83
CA PRO A 268 4.53 16.81 10.42
C PRO A 268 5.69 17.23 11.33
N ALA A 269 6.89 17.26 10.80
CA ALA A 269 7.96 18.00 11.46
C ALA A 269 7.44 19.42 11.59
N ALA A 270 7.52 19.98 12.79
CA ALA A 270 7.24 21.40 13.00
C ALA A 270 7.97 22.16 11.89
N ALA A 271 7.21 22.81 11.01
CA ALA A 271 7.58 23.42 9.75
C ALA A 271 9.09 23.44 9.51
N VAL A 272 9.63 22.37 8.92
CA VAL A 272 11.01 22.40 8.41
C VAL A 272 10.94 23.36 7.23
N PRO A 273 11.67 24.47 7.24
CA PRO A 273 11.71 25.37 6.10
C PRO A 273 12.09 24.54 4.87
N GLU A 274 11.40 24.73 3.74
CA GLU A 274 11.79 24.18 2.46
C GLU A 274 13.23 24.65 2.17
N GLY A 275 14.21 23.82 2.50
CA GLY A 275 15.62 24.08 2.28
C GLY A 275 16.16 23.13 1.20
N PRO A 276 17.23 23.52 0.50
CA PRO A 276 17.91 22.61 -0.40
C PRO A 276 18.49 21.46 0.42
N LEU A 277 18.00 20.24 0.13
CA LEU A 277 18.64 19.02 0.62
C LEU A 277 20.02 18.86 -0.06
N PRO A 278 20.96 18.14 0.55
CA PRO A 278 22.19 17.76 -0.13
C PRO A 278 21.84 16.98 -1.41
N ASP A 279 22.72 17.06 -2.41
CA ASP A 279 22.52 16.35 -3.65
C ASP A 279 22.47 14.83 -3.41
N LEU A 280 21.47 14.16 -3.99
CA LEU A 280 21.28 12.72 -3.93
C LEU A 280 22.10 12.05 -5.02
N VAL A 281 22.97 11.13 -4.66
CA VAL A 281 23.77 10.37 -5.60
C VAL A 281 23.18 8.98 -5.79
N VAL A 282 22.97 8.58 -7.05
CA VAL A 282 22.53 7.23 -7.39
C VAL A 282 23.59 6.54 -8.25
N THR A 283 24.05 5.39 -7.78
CA THR A 283 25.00 4.53 -8.48
C THR A 283 24.33 3.34 -9.16
N GLY A 284 24.99 2.70 -10.12
CA GLY A 284 24.44 1.56 -10.86
C GLY A 284 23.53 1.96 -12.02
N VAL A 285 23.54 3.23 -12.43
CA VAL A 285 22.79 3.75 -13.58
C VAL A 285 23.65 3.60 -14.83
N SER A 286 23.38 2.57 -15.64
CA SER A 286 24.21 2.21 -16.80
C SER A 286 23.56 2.51 -18.16
N SER A 287 22.26 2.79 -18.17
CA SER A 287 21.49 3.04 -19.38
C SER A 287 20.53 4.23 -19.22
N PHE A 288 19.98 4.69 -20.34
CA PHE A 288 18.92 5.71 -20.33
C PHE A 288 17.64 5.19 -19.66
N ASP A 289 17.34 3.90 -19.80
CA ASP A 289 16.19 3.28 -19.14
C ASP A 289 16.36 3.25 -17.62
N ASP A 290 17.58 2.97 -17.15
CA ASP A 290 17.89 3.06 -15.72
C ASP A 290 17.68 4.48 -15.19
N TYR A 291 18.19 5.46 -15.93
CA TYR A 291 17.99 6.88 -15.59
C TYR A 291 16.50 7.25 -15.53
N ALA A 292 15.73 6.85 -16.54
CA ALA A 292 14.30 7.13 -16.61
C ALA A 292 13.55 6.46 -15.44
N ARG A 293 13.91 5.22 -15.10
CA ARG A 293 13.38 4.46 -13.97
C ARG A 293 13.65 5.15 -12.63
N VAL A 294 14.91 5.57 -12.40
CA VAL A 294 15.29 6.29 -11.19
C VAL A 294 14.56 7.62 -11.07
N ARG A 295 14.53 8.41 -12.14
CA ARG A 295 13.86 9.71 -12.17
C ARG A 295 12.37 9.58 -11.88
N LYS A 296 11.69 8.68 -12.58
CA LYS A 296 10.26 8.40 -12.36
C LYS A 296 9.98 7.94 -10.92
N TYR A 297 10.86 7.11 -10.38
CA TYR A 297 10.77 6.69 -9.00
C TYR A 297 10.88 7.87 -8.04
N LEU A 298 11.92 8.72 -8.16
CA LEU A 298 12.13 9.89 -7.32
C LEU A 298 10.96 10.90 -7.40
N GLU A 299 10.41 11.13 -8.60
CA GLU A 299 9.23 11.98 -8.82
C GLU A 299 7.95 11.40 -8.17
N GLY A 300 7.91 10.09 -7.94
CA GLY A 300 6.81 9.39 -7.28
C GLY A 300 6.96 9.26 -5.76
N VAL A 301 8.10 9.63 -5.19
CA VAL A 301 8.34 9.54 -3.74
C VAL A 301 7.64 10.69 -3.02
N ASP A 302 6.78 10.33 -2.08
CA ASP A 302 6.07 11.33 -1.29
C ASP A 302 7.03 12.18 -0.44
N GLY A 303 6.76 13.48 -0.43
CA GLY A 303 7.61 14.45 0.25
C GLY A 303 8.67 15.08 -0.66
N ILE A 304 8.92 14.55 -1.86
CA ILE A 304 9.75 15.18 -2.89
C ILE A 304 8.86 16.11 -3.73
N SER A 305 9.20 17.38 -3.80
CA SER A 305 8.45 18.38 -4.57
C SER A 305 9.07 18.68 -5.94
N SER A 306 10.37 18.42 -6.11
CA SER A 306 11.09 18.66 -7.36
C SER A 306 12.32 17.77 -7.45
N VAL A 307 12.57 17.21 -8.63
CA VAL A 307 13.76 16.42 -8.97
C VAL A 307 14.44 17.07 -10.17
N GLN A 308 15.70 17.44 -10.03
CA GLN A 308 16.52 18.00 -11.09
C GLN A 308 17.82 17.21 -11.19
N THR A 309 18.26 16.90 -12.41
CA THR A 309 19.56 16.27 -12.63
C THR A 309 20.66 17.33 -12.46
N ALA A 310 21.55 17.12 -11.51
CA ALA A 310 22.66 18.02 -11.20
C ALA A 310 23.98 17.55 -11.86
N GLY A 311 24.13 16.23 -12.10
CA GLY A 311 25.32 15.66 -12.73
C GLY A 311 25.06 14.29 -13.32
N LEU A 312 25.76 13.97 -14.40
CA LEU A 312 25.73 12.68 -15.10
C LEU A 312 27.19 12.23 -15.29
N GLU A 313 27.51 11.07 -14.73
CA GLU A 313 28.80 10.41 -14.86
C GLU A 313 28.56 8.93 -15.23
N PRO A 314 29.51 8.24 -15.86
CA PRO A 314 29.35 6.82 -16.15
C PRO A 314 29.02 6.00 -14.89
N GLY A 315 27.87 5.34 -14.88
CA GLY A 315 27.40 4.54 -13.76
C GLY A 315 26.90 5.32 -12.54
N ARG A 316 26.83 6.68 -12.60
CA ARG A 316 26.46 7.53 -11.48
C ARG A 316 25.65 8.74 -11.93
N VAL A 317 24.55 9.01 -11.24
CA VAL A 317 23.73 10.20 -11.49
C VAL A 317 23.55 10.95 -10.18
N THR A 318 23.69 12.28 -10.25
CA THR A 318 23.48 13.17 -9.11
C THR A 318 22.18 13.94 -9.34
N PHE A 319 21.27 13.86 -8.38
CA PHE A 319 20.00 14.56 -8.39
C PHE A 319 19.95 15.63 -7.32
N ARG A 320 19.52 16.83 -7.70
CA ARG A 320 19.13 17.88 -6.77
C ARG A 320 17.65 17.78 -6.52
N ILE A 321 17.28 17.50 -5.26
CA ILE A 321 15.88 17.35 -4.87
C ILE A 321 15.45 18.45 -3.92
N LYS A 322 14.21 18.92 -4.11
CA LYS A 322 13.51 19.73 -3.10
C LYS A 322 12.47 18.82 -2.46
N ALA A 323 12.38 18.86 -1.15
CA ALA A 323 11.44 18.07 -0.40
C ALA A 323 10.82 18.87 0.74
N HIS A 324 9.62 18.47 1.14
CA HIS A 324 8.92 19.03 2.31
C HIS A 324 9.36 18.35 3.60
N ASN A 325 10.25 17.35 3.50
CA ASN A 325 10.77 16.56 4.61
C ASN A 325 12.26 16.79 4.75
N ASP A 326 12.80 16.47 5.93
CA ASP A 326 14.22 16.42 6.17
C ASP A 326 14.89 15.24 5.43
N ARG A 327 16.22 15.22 5.42
CA ARG A 327 17.03 14.18 4.79
C ARG A 327 16.66 12.78 5.27
N GLU A 328 16.41 12.62 6.57
CA GLU A 328 16.07 11.32 7.15
C GLU A 328 14.68 10.83 6.70
N GLY A 329 13.72 11.73 6.64
CA GLY A 329 12.37 11.40 6.16
C GLY A 329 12.38 10.98 4.70
N VAL A 330 13.09 11.70 3.84
CA VAL A 330 13.26 11.32 2.43
C VAL A 330 14.03 9.99 2.31
N SER A 331 15.12 9.81 3.08
CA SER A 331 15.89 8.56 3.07
C SER A 331 15.05 7.35 3.47
N ARG A 332 14.19 7.48 4.47
CA ARG A 332 13.23 6.42 4.85
C ARG A 332 12.26 6.12 3.73
N SER A 333 11.70 7.13 3.09
CA SER A 333 10.78 6.95 1.95
C SER A 333 11.47 6.27 0.77
N LEU A 334 12.72 6.64 0.47
CA LEU A 334 13.53 6.02 -0.57
C LEU A 334 13.88 4.55 -0.24
N ALA A 335 14.16 4.25 1.01
CA ALA A 335 14.52 2.89 1.45
C ALA A 335 13.32 1.93 1.49
N LEU A 336 12.09 2.44 1.55
CA LEU A 336 10.87 1.64 1.48
C LEU A 336 10.58 1.12 0.07
N GLY A 337 11.07 1.81 -0.97
CA GLY A 337 10.98 1.35 -2.33
C GLY A 337 12.08 0.36 -2.67
N ARG A 338 11.78 -0.59 -3.57
CA ARG A 338 12.74 -1.60 -4.04
C ARG A 338 13.64 -1.11 -5.17
N THR A 339 13.49 0.15 -5.59
CA THR A 339 14.24 0.71 -6.71
C THR A 339 15.62 1.21 -6.29
N LEU A 340 15.74 1.74 -5.07
CA LEU A 340 17.00 2.26 -4.54
C LEU A 340 17.31 1.65 -3.18
N ALA A 341 18.53 1.18 -3.01
CA ALA A 341 19.05 0.68 -1.74
C ALA A 341 20.07 1.67 -1.15
N PRO A 342 20.03 1.98 0.17
CA PRO A 342 21.01 2.85 0.78
C PRO A 342 22.39 2.21 0.79
N VAL A 343 23.43 2.99 0.46
CA VAL A 343 24.83 2.56 0.53
C VAL A 343 25.42 3.03 1.86
N GLN A 344 25.76 2.09 2.74
CA GLN A 344 26.19 2.37 4.13
C GLN A 344 27.58 2.99 4.30
N ALA A 345 28.34 3.20 3.23
CA ALA A 345 29.81 3.43 3.35
C ALA A 345 30.26 4.89 3.28
N ASN A 346 29.42 5.89 2.99
CA ASN A 346 29.90 7.26 2.78
C ASN A 346 29.02 8.33 3.45
N ALA A 347 29.66 9.42 3.85
CA ALA A 347 29.03 10.64 4.38
C ALA A 347 28.05 11.30 3.38
N ASP A 348 28.14 10.95 2.11
CA ASP A 348 27.30 11.43 1.02
C ASP A 348 25.96 10.68 0.99
N TRP A 349 24.92 11.35 0.60
CA TRP A 349 23.57 10.82 0.47
C TRP A 349 23.48 9.93 -0.79
N THR A 350 24.00 8.70 -0.67
CA THR A 350 24.21 7.79 -1.79
C THR A 350 23.30 6.57 -1.71
N PHE A 351 22.68 6.26 -2.84
CA PHE A 351 21.86 5.08 -3.05
C PHE A 351 22.35 4.30 -4.26
N GLN A 352 22.07 3.00 -4.28
CA GLN A 352 22.36 2.13 -5.41
C GLN A 352 21.05 1.72 -6.09
N LEU A 353 21.03 1.79 -7.42
CA LEU A 353 19.93 1.24 -8.21
C LEU A 353 19.90 -0.28 -8.06
N VAL A 354 18.76 -0.81 -7.65
CA VAL A 354 18.50 -2.25 -7.57
C VAL A 354 18.10 -2.74 -8.96
N PRO A 355 18.74 -3.82 -9.45
CA PRO A 355 18.46 -4.41 -10.79
C PRO A 355 16.99 -4.77 -11.03
#